data_2bd04bde020d1fcd4748270f3027714f
#
_entry.id   2bd04bde020d1fcd4748270f3027714f
#
_cell.length_a   1.000
_cell.length_b   1.000
_cell.length_c   1.000
_cell.angle_alpha   90.00
_cell.angle_beta   90.00
_cell.angle_gamma   90.00
#
_symmetry.space_group_name_H-M   'P 1'
#
loop_
_entity.id
_entity.type
_entity.pdbx_description
1 polymer ?
#
loop_
_entity_poly.entity_id
_entity_poly.type
_entity_poly.pdbx_seq_one_letter_code
_entity_poly.pdbx_strand_id
1 'polypeptide(L)'
;MAQIVSPSLLSANFGNLQEDLKMINSSEAEWLHIDIMDGVFVPNLSFGPPVLKYVAELCEKPLDVHLMVVNPMNYLPAMKDINARIMNIHYEACTHLHRAVTQIKDAGMMAGVTLNPSTPVHLLKDIIGELDLVLLMSVNPGFGGQKFIPHTVNKVRELRELIDTTGSKALIEVDGGVNASTGALLAEAGSDALVAGNAVFKDANPHAVISALRAL
;
A
#
# COMPACT_ATOMS: atom_id res chain seq x y z
N MET A 1 -2.24 12.90 -14.26
CA MET A 1 -2.01 11.53 -14.77
C MET A 1 -3.06 10.65 -14.11
N ALA A 2 -3.50 9.56 -14.74
CA ALA A 2 -4.45 8.64 -14.08
C ALA A 2 -3.82 8.08 -12.79
N GLN A 3 -4.64 7.90 -11.74
CA GLN A 3 -4.18 7.30 -10.49
C GLN A 3 -3.98 5.80 -10.63
N ILE A 4 -2.97 5.24 -9.99
CA ILE A 4 -2.84 3.81 -9.77
C ILE A 4 -3.87 3.42 -8.70
N VAL A 5 -4.68 2.41 -8.95
CA VAL A 5 -5.66 1.91 -7.97
C VAL A 5 -5.24 0.53 -7.49
N SER A 6 -5.08 0.39 -6.17
CA SER A 6 -4.66 -0.83 -5.49
C SER A 6 -5.76 -1.26 -4.49
N PRO A 7 -6.74 -2.09 -4.89
CA PRO A 7 -7.76 -2.58 -3.97
C PRO A 7 -7.14 -3.40 -2.83
N SER A 8 -7.53 -3.10 -1.55
CA SER A 8 -6.99 -3.82 -0.39
C SER A 8 -7.75 -5.12 -0.13
N LEU A 9 -7.03 -6.23 -0.23
CA LEU A 9 -7.52 -7.58 0.03
C LEU A 9 -8.09 -7.75 1.45
N LEU A 10 -7.69 -6.91 2.40
CA LEU A 10 -8.21 -6.93 3.78
C LEU A 10 -9.73 -6.72 3.84
N SER A 11 -10.33 -6.09 2.82
CA SER A 11 -11.78 -5.83 2.74
C SER A 11 -12.55 -6.87 1.93
N ALA A 12 -11.85 -7.85 1.34
CA ALA A 12 -12.44 -8.92 0.54
C ALA A 12 -13.27 -9.91 1.38
N ASN A 13 -14.06 -10.73 0.72
CA ASN A 13 -14.78 -11.84 1.34
C ASN A 13 -13.86 -13.06 1.47
N PHE A 14 -13.22 -13.24 2.61
CA PHE A 14 -12.34 -14.39 2.87
C PHE A 14 -13.04 -15.76 2.75
N GLY A 15 -14.36 -15.81 2.88
CA GLY A 15 -15.14 -17.04 2.63
C GLY A 15 -15.28 -17.38 1.14
N ASN A 16 -14.98 -16.42 0.24
CA ASN A 16 -15.08 -16.58 -1.21
C ASN A 16 -14.01 -15.76 -1.95
N LEU A 17 -12.77 -15.86 -1.49
CA LEU A 17 -11.64 -15.05 -1.94
C LEU A 17 -11.38 -15.18 -3.46
N GLN A 18 -11.60 -16.37 -4.02
CA GLN A 18 -11.39 -16.64 -5.44
C GLN A 18 -12.28 -15.75 -6.34
N GLU A 19 -13.53 -15.52 -5.97
CA GLU A 19 -14.43 -14.66 -6.76
C GLU A 19 -14.00 -13.18 -6.69
N ASP A 20 -13.57 -12.73 -5.51
CA ASP A 20 -13.04 -11.37 -5.37
C ASP A 20 -11.77 -11.17 -6.21
N LEU A 21 -10.87 -12.16 -6.24
CA LEU A 21 -9.67 -12.11 -7.08
C LEU A 21 -10.01 -12.12 -8.58
N LYS A 22 -11.01 -12.88 -9.02
CA LYS A 22 -11.50 -12.82 -10.40
C LYS A 22 -12.04 -11.44 -10.76
N MET A 23 -12.79 -10.82 -9.85
CA MET A 23 -13.29 -9.46 -10.02
C MET A 23 -12.13 -8.47 -10.18
N ILE A 24 -11.10 -8.55 -9.32
CA ILE A 24 -9.91 -7.70 -9.43
C ILE A 24 -9.17 -7.94 -10.75
N ASN A 25 -8.95 -9.20 -11.15
CA ASN A 25 -8.25 -9.53 -12.40
C ASN A 25 -8.94 -8.91 -13.63
N SER A 26 -10.29 -8.91 -13.64
CA SER A 26 -11.08 -8.34 -14.75
C SER A 26 -11.28 -6.81 -14.65
N SER A 27 -10.84 -6.17 -13.57
CA SER A 27 -10.96 -4.72 -13.36
C SER A 27 -9.78 -3.92 -13.95
N GLU A 28 -9.92 -2.60 -13.95
CA GLU A 28 -8.85 -1.65 -14.30
C GLU A 28 -7.86 -1.36 -13.16
N ALA A 29 -7.93 -2.11 -12.05
CA ALA A 29 -6.94 -2.01 -10.97
C ALA A 29 -5.54 -2.35 -11.50
N GLU A 30 -4.55 -1.56 -11.13
CA GLU A 30 -3.16 -1.80 -11.53
C GLU A 30 -2.45 -2.76 -10.59
N TRP A 31 -2.77 -2.73 -9.29
CA TRP A 31 -2.16 -3.57 -8.26
C TRP A 31 -3.23 -4.24 -7.39
N LEU A 32 -2.81 -5.20 -6.56
CA LEU A 32 -3.57 -5.73 -5.43
C LEU A 32 -2.81 -5.45 -4.15
N HIS A 33 -3.40 -4.66 -3.24
CA HIS A 33 -2.83 -4.34 -1.94
C HIS A 33 -3.08 -5.44 -0.92
N ILE A 34 -2.03 -5.84 -0.21
CA ILE A 34 -2.03 -6.97 0.73
C ILE A 34 -1.52 -6.51 2.09
N ASP A 35 -2.41 -6.46 3.07
CA ASP A 35 -2.13 -6.05 4.44
C ASP A 35 -1.75 -7.24 5.32
N ILE A 36 -0.47 -7.37 5.71
CA ILE A 36 0.01 -8.42 6.63
C ILE A 36 0.18 -7.83 8.02
N MET A 37 -0.47 -8.44 9.00
CA MET A 37 -0.51 -8.01 10.39
C MET A 37 -0.11 -9.15 11.33
N ASP A 38 0.75 -8.85 12.32
CA ASP A 38 1.33 -9.84 13.24
C ASP A 38 0.72 -9.85 14.66
N GLY A 39 -0.22 -8.95 14.94
CA GLY A 39 -0.81 -8.80 16.28
C GLY A 39 0.11 -8.15 17.31
N VAL A 40 1.29 -7.65 16.91
CA VAL A 40 2.29 -7.01 17.76
C VAL A 40 2.55 -5.57 17.33
N PHE A 41 2.88 -5.33 16.06
CA PHE A 41 3.00 -3.98 15.51
C PHE A 41 1.65 -3.28 15.49
N VAL A 42 0.59 -4.01 15.13
CA VAL A 42 -0.81 -3.58 15.20
C VAL A 42 -1.63 -4.58 16.01
N PRO A 43 -2.72 -4.15 16.70
CA PRO A 43 -3.50 -5.03 17.57
C PRO A 43 -4.49 -5.94 16.79
N ASN A 44 -4.11 -6.41 15.62
CA ASN A 44 -4.91 -7.27 14.76
C ASN A 44 -4.02 -8.28 14.04
N LEU A 45 -4.61 -9.39 13.65
CA LEU A 45 -4.01 -10.41 12.78
C LEU A 45 -4.77 -10.44 11.46
N SER A 46 -4.07 -10.52 10.34
CA SER A 46 -4.71 -10.73 9.04
C SER A 46 -4.42 -12.14 8.52
N PHE A 47 -3.61 -12.26 7.51
CA PHE A 47 -3.22 -13.53 6.91
C PHE A 47 -1.70 -13.52 6.65
N GLY A 48 -1.14 -14.68 6.40
CA GLY A 48 0.31 -14.85 6.22
C GLY A 48 0.63 -15.69 4.99
N PRO A 49 1.92 -16.09 4.84
CA PRO A 49 2.43 -16.77 3.66
C PRO A 49 1.61 -17.95 3.13
N PRO A 50 0.98 -18.81 3.97
CA PRO A 50 0.15 -19.91 3.47
C PRO A 50 -1.04 -19.45 2.61
N VAL A 51 -1.71 -18.34 2.99
CA VAL A 51 -2.82 -17.77 2.21
C VAL A 51 -2.30 -17.05 0.98
N LEU A 52 -1.17 -16.33 1.12
CA LEU A 52 -0.58 -15.53 0.05
C LEU A 52 -0.14 -16.36 -1.15
N LYS A 53 0.25 -17.62 -0.96
CA LYS A 53 0.55 -18.52 -2.07
C LYS A 53 -0.65 -18.70 -3.00
N TYR A 54 -1.83 -18.95 -2.43
CA TYR A 54 -3.07 -19.06 -3.23
C TYR A 54 -3.48 -17.73 -3.87
N VAL A 55 -3.26 -16.61 -3.17
CA VAL A 55 -3.49 -15.29 -3.76
C VAL A 55 -2.58 -15.08 -4.96
N ALA A 56 -1.28 -15.39 -4.85
CA ALA A 56 -0.32 -15.24 -5.93
C ALA A 56 -0.59 -16.17 -7.12
N GLU A 57 -1.15 -17.36 -6.88
CA GLU A 57 -1.55 -18.29 -7.94
C GLU A 57 -2.80 -17.83 -8.72
N LEU A 58 -3.70 -17.10 -8.05
CA LEU A 58 -5.00 -16.72 -8.60
C LEU A 58 -5.06 -15.25 -9.08
N CYS A 59 -4.18 -14.39 -8.55
CA CYS A 59 -4.15 -12.97 -8.90
C CYS A 59 -3.21 -12.72 -10.08
N GLU A 60 -3.72 -12.04 -11.11
CA GLU A 60 -2.95 -11.65 -12.30
C GLU A 60 -2.34 -10.25 -12.16
N LYS A 61 -2.70 -9.52 -11.08
CA LYS A 61 -2.19 -8.18 -10.82
C LYS A 61 -0.91 -8.23 -10.00
N PRO A 62 0.03 -7.29 -10.20
CA PRO A 62 1.18 -7.12 -9.32
C PRO A 62 0.76 -7.01 -7.87
N LEU A 63 1.43 -7.76 -6.98
CA LEU A 63 1.16 -7.75 -5.55
C LEU A 63 1.94 -6.62 -4.88
N ASP A 64 1.23 -5.73 -4.23
CA ASP A 64 1.72 -4.64 -3.42
C ASP A 64 1.54 -5.02 -1.94
N VAL A 65 2.64 -5.40 -1.26
CA VAL A 65 2.56 -5.99 0.08
C VAL A 65 2.97 -5.00 1.15
N HIS A 66 2.03 -4.69 2.03
CA HIS A 66 2.18 -3.80 3.17
C HIS A 66 2.37 -4.61 4.46
N LEU A 67 3.56 -4.53 5.06
CA LEU A 67 3.95 -5.30 6.24
C LEU A 67 3.77 -4.48 7.53
N MET A 68 2.66 -4.67 8.20
CA MET A 68 2.38 -4.14 9.56
C MET A 68 2.88 -5.14 10.62
N VAL A 69 4.20 -5.32 10.69
CA VAL A 69 4.86 -6.34 11.52
C VAL A 69 6.14 -5.77 12.18
N VAL A 70 6.52 -6.26 13.35
CA VAL A 70 7.67 -5.73 14.10
C VAL A 70 9.04 -6.08 13.50
N ASN A 71 9.16 -7.14 12.70
CA ASN A 71 10.40 -7.57 12.05
C ASN A 71 10.18 -7.86 10.57
N PRO A 72 9.95 -6.82 9.73
CA PRO A 72 9.52 -6.99 8.34
C PRO A 72 10.50 -7.82 7.49
N MET A 73 11.80 -7.75 7.76
CA MET A 73 12.81 -8.47 6.98
C MET A 73 12.75 -9.99 7.14
N ASN A 74 12.10 -10.51 8.18
CA ASN A 74 11.84 -11.94 8.32
C ASN A 74 10.88 -12.46 7.24
N TYR A 75 10.09 -11.58 6.62
CA TYR A 75 9.13 -11.92 5.57
C TYR A 75 9.73 -11.85 4.17
N LEU A 76 10.93 -11.29 3.99
CA LEU A 76 11.56 -11.11 2.68
C LEU A 76 11.60 -12.40 1.83
N PRO A 77 11.99 -13.58 2.37
CA PRO A 77 11.96 -14.83 1.58
C PRO A 77 10.54 -15.18 1.11
N ALA A 78 9.55 -15.05 1.98
CA ALA A 78 8.16 -15.37 1.63
C ALA A 78 7.59 -14.39 0.57
N MET A 79 7.97 -13.12 0.61
CA MET A 79 7.58 -12.12 -0.39
C MET A 79 8.19 -12.42 -1.76
N LYS A 80 9.43 -12.88 -1.77
CA LYS A 80 10.10 -13.35 -2.99
C LYS A 80 9.42 -14.61 -3.56
N ASP A 81 9.05 -15.58 -2.70
CA ASP A 81 8.39 -16.83 -3.12
C ASP A 81 7.03 -16.59 -3.80
N ILE A 82 6.30 -15.55 -3.40
CA ILE A 82 5.03 -15.15 -4.02
C ILE A 82 5.20 -14.16 -5.18
N ASN A 83 6.44 -13.87 -5.56
CA ASN A 83 6.76 -12.88 -6.60
C ASN A 83 6.09 -11.51 -6.34
N ALA A 84 6.12 -11.04 -5.09
CA ALA A 84 5.62 -9.71 -4.75
C ALA A 84 6.33 -8.64 -5.59
N ARG A 85 5.56 -7.70 -6.15
CA ARG A 85 6.11 -6.60 -6.93
C ARG A 85 6.68 -5.51 -6.03
N ILE A 86 5.99 -5.22 -4.93
CA ILE A 86 6.33 -4.16 -3.97
C ILE A 86 6.34 -4.77 -2.58
N MET A 87 7.33 -4.40 -1.77
CA MET A 87 7.39 -4.73 -0.36
C MET A 87 7.50 -3.42 0.44
N ASN A 88 6.38 -3.05 1.08
CA ASN A 88 6.26 -1.88 1.94
C ASN A 88 6.55 -2.26 3.40
N ILE A 89 7.54 -1.62 4.00
CA ILE A 89 7.91 -1.80 5.41
C ILE A 89 7.72 -0.50 6.18
N HIS A 90 7.19 -0.57 7.38
CA HIS A 90 7.06 0.60 8.25
C HIS A 90 8.42 1.16 8.66
N TYR A 91 8.59 2.47 8.54
CA TYR A 91 9.74 3.20 9.08
C TYR A 91 9.94 2.87 10.57
N GLU A 92 8.84 2.84 11.31
CA GLU A 92 8.79 2.60 12.76
C GLU A 92 9.14 1.16 13.16
N ALA A 93 9.07 0.21 12.23
CA ALA A 93 9.41 -1.20 12.44
C ALA A 93 10.84 -1.55 12.03
N CYS A 94 11.62 -0.59 11.52
CA CYS A 94 12.90 -0.88 10.90
C CYS A 94 14.05 -0.04 11.46
N THR A 95 14.90 -0.63 12.30
CA THR A 95 16.06 0.06 12.90
C THR A 95 17.14 0.42 11.85
N HIS A 96 17.34 -0.42 10.83
CA HIS A 96 18.36 -0.24 9.80
C HIS A 96 17.72 -0.09 8.42
N LEU A 97 16.96 0.99 8.22
CA LEU A 97 16.10 1.19 7.07
C LEU A 97 16.86 1.10 5.73
N HIS A 98 18.01 1.76 5.60
CA HIS A 98 18.81 1.70 4.37
C HIS A 98 19.20 0.26 3.99
N ARG A 99 19.65 -0.55 4.99
CA ARG A 99 19.96 -1.97 4.75
C ARG A 99 18.74 -2.75 4.27
N ALA A 100 17.59 -2.52 4.88
CA ALA A 100 16.35 -3.19 4.51
C ALA A 100 15.92 -2.84 3.08
N VAL A 101 15.96 -1.57 2.71
CA VAL A 101 15.67 -1.08 1.36
C VAL A 101 16.60 -1.75 0.33
N THR A 102 17.91 -1.78 0.59
CA THR A 102 18.89 -2.45 -0.29
C THR A 102 18.54 -3.94 -0.46
N GLN A 103 18.26 -4.65 0.64
CA GLN A 103 17.92 -6.08 0.58
C GLN A 103 16.64 -6.37 -0.20
N ILE A 104 15.62 -5.51 -0.09
CA ILE A 104 14.37 -5.64 -0.87
C ILE A 104 14.67 -5.48 -2.35
N LYS A 105 15.46 -4.47 -2.73
CA LYS A 105 15.86 -4.22 -4.13
C LYS A 105 16.74 -5.35 -4.69
N ASP A 106 17.68 -5.85 -3.90
CA ASP A 106 18.52 -7.00 -4.27
C ASP A 106 17.70 -8.28 -4.47
N ALA A 107 16.55 -8.41 -3.79
CA ALA A 107 15.60 -9.50 -4.00
C ALA A 107 14.73 -9.33 -5.27
N GLY A 108 14.86 -8.22 -5.99
CA GLY A 108 14.14 -7.93 -7.24
C GLY A 108 12.78 -7.25 -7.07
N MET A 109 12.45 -6.78 -5.87
CA MET A 109 11.21 -6.07 -5.56
C MET A 109 11.42 -4.56 -5.50
N MET A 110 10.38 -3.79 -5.73
CA MET A 110 10.33 -2.37 -5.41
C MET A 110 10.34 -2.20 -3.89
N ALA A 111 11.21 -1.32 -3.39
CA ALA A 111 11.31 -1.04 -1.97
C ALA A 111 10.40 0.13 -1.59
N GLY A 112 9.35 -0.16 -0.82
CA GLY A 112 8.44 0.81 -0.26
C GLY A 112 8.70 1.06 1.23
N VAL A 113 8.52 2.31 1.66
CA VAL A 113 8.55 2.69 3.08
C VAL A 113 7.23 3.31 3.49
N THR A 114 6.64 2.77 4.55
CA THR A 114 5.37 3.24 5.10
C THR A 114 5.60 4.16 6.28
N LEU A 115 4.85 5.27 6.34
CA LEU A 115 4.81 6.19 7.47
C LEU A 115 3.45 6.18 8.15
N ASN A 116 3.43 6.00 9.46
CA ASN A 116 2.23 6.20 10.29
C ASN A 116 1.71 7.66 10.20
N PRO A 117 0.44 7.92 10.56
CA PRO A 117 -0.11 9.28 10.48
C PRO A 117 0.72 10.31 11.26
N SER A 118 1.29 9.93 12.41
CA SER A 118 2.09 10.81 13.26
C SER A 118 3.58 10.92 12.89
N THR A 119 4.08 10.09 11.97
CA THR A 119 5.49 10.08 11.58
C THR A 119 5.76 11.13 10.50
N PRO A 120 6.67 12.10 10.74
CA PRO A 120 6.93 13.18 9.79
C PRO A 120 7.62 12.73 8.51
N VAL A 121 7.26 13.36 7.39
CA VAL A 121 7.83 13.07 6.06
C VAL A 121 9.33 13.38 5.99
N HIS A 122 9.81 14.42 6.65
CA HIS A 122 11.21 14.85 6.60
C HIS A 122 12.21 13.77 7.08
N LEU A 123 11.75 12.75 7.82
CA LEU A 123 12.59 11.61 8.20
C LEU A 123 13.09 10.78 7.02
N LEU A 124 12.46 10.91 5.86
CA LEU A 124 12.87 10.22 4.63
C LEU A 124 13.91 10.99 3.82
N LYS A 125 14.28 12.21 4.22
CA LYS A 125 15.15 13.11 3.45
C LYS A 125 16.44 12.43 2.97
N ASP A 126 17.07 11.65 3.86
CA ASP A 126 18.39 11.05 3.58
C ASP A 126 18.29 9.72 2.79
N ILE A 127 17.07 9.19 2.58
CA ILE A 127 16.86 7.90 1.92
C ILE A 127 15.90 7.97 0.72
N ILE A 128 15.20 9.08 0.52
CA ILE A 128 14.15 9.20 -0.50
C ILE A 128 14.64 8.87 -1.93
N GLY A 129 15.91 9.12 -2.22
CA GLY A 129 16.52 8.77 -3.51
C GLY A 129 16.68 7.28 -3.78
N GLU A 130 16.62 6.46 -2.73
CA GLU A 130 16.73 5.00 -2.80
C GLU A 130 15.36 4.30 -2.83
N LEU A 131 14.27 5.03 -2.54
CA LEU A 131 12.93 4.47 -2.46
C LEU A 131 12.26 4.41 -3.82
N ASP A 132 11.50 3.35 -4.07
CA ASP A 132 10.64 3.22 -5.25
C ASP A 132 9.21 3.66 -4.94
N LEU A 133 8.80 3.62 -3.65
CA LEU A 133 7.48 4.01 -3.18
C LEU A 133 7.52 4.49 -1.73
N VAL A 134 6.68 5.47 -1.41
CA VAL A 134 6.36 5.85 -0.02
C VAL A 134 4.87 5.71 0.19
N LEU A 135 4.48 4.85 1.15
CA LEU A 135 3.11 4.66 1.57
C LEU A 135 2.79 5.56 2.77
N LEU A 136 1.85 6.48 2.62
CA LEU A 136 1.36 7.33 3.71
C LEU A 136 0.06 6.75 4.27
N MET A 137 0.07 6.44 5.57
CA MET A 137 -1.16 6.02 6.25
C MET A 137 -2.07 7.22 6.47
N SER A 138 -3.31 7.11 6.03
CA SER A 138 -4.39 8.09 6.28
C SER A 138 -5.42 7.61 7.32
N VAL A 139 -5.11 6.50 7.97
CA VAL A 139 -5.74 5.97 9.18
C VAL A 139 -4.64 5.38 10.07
N ASN A 140 -4.95 5.05 11.33
CA ASN A 140 -4.01 4.24 12.11
C ASN A 140 -4.00 2.81 11.55
N PRO A 141 -2.83 2.20 11.28
CA PRO A 141 -2.77 0.84 10.74
C PRO A 141 -3.40 -0.19 11.68
N GLY A 142 -3.91 -1.31 11.11
CA GLY A 142 -4.43 -2.44 11.87
C GLY A 142 -5.89 -2.82 11.59
N PHE A 143 -6.74 -1.90 11.09
CA PHE A 143 -8.15 -2.20 10.81
C PHE A 143 -8.62 -1.48 9.56
N GLY A 144 -9.43 -2.17 8.76
CA GLY A 144 -10.12 -1.56 7.62
C GLY A 144 -11.34 -0.71 8.05
N GLY A 145 -11.83 0.15 7.15
CA GLY A 145 -13.08 0.91 7.33
C GLY A 145 -13.01 2.06 8.32
N GLN A 146 -11.83 2.54 8.67
CA GLN A 146 -11.62 3.68 9.55
C GLN A 146 -11.90 5.02 8.83
N LYS A 147 -12.12 6.06 9.64
CA LYS A 147 -12.32 7.43 9.15
C LYS A 147 -10.98 8.03 8.69
N PHE A 148 -10.96 8.60 7.49
CA PHE A 148 -9.84 9.31 6.92
C PHE A 148 -9.30 10.43 7.83
N ILE A 149 -7.99 10.52 7.97
CA ILE A 149 -7.30 11.58 8.72
C ILE A 149 -6.93 12.72 7.75
N PRO A 150 -7.60 13.90 7.81
CA PRO A 150 -7.41 14.96 6.80
C PRO A 150 -5.98 15.51 6.73
N HIS A 151 -5.20 15.44 7.81
CA HIS A 151 -3.82 15.90 7.84
C HIS A 151 -2.92 15.17 6.82
N THR A 152 -3.28 13.95 6.41
CA THR A 152 -2.52 13.18 5.40
C THR A 152 -2.42 13.92 4.08
N VAL A 153 -3.41 14.73 3.70
CA VAL A 153 -3.33 15.56 2.48
C VAL A 153 -2.13 16.51 2.52
N ASN A 154 -1.82 17.09 3.69
CA ASN A 154 -0.62 17.94 3.85
C ASN A 154 0.66 17.11 3.76
N LYS A 155 0.68 15.90 4.34
CA LYS A 155 1.83 14.98 4.23
C LYS A 155 2.09 14.58 2.79
N VAL A 156 1.05 14.39 1.96
CA VAL A 156 1.21 14.11 0.52
C VAL A 156 1.91 15.29 -0.16
N ARG A 157 1.49 16.54 0.11
CA ARG A 157 2.13 17.75 -0.45
C ARG A 157 3.59 17.87 -0.02
N GLU A 158 3.88 17.67 1.27
CA GLU A 158 5.26 17.70 1.81
C GLU A 158 6.14 16.63 1.15
N LEU A 159 5.60 15.43 0.93
CA LEU A 159 6.33 14.34 0.30
C LEU A 159 6.55 14.60 -1.20
N ARG A 160 5.58 15.16 -1.90
CA ARG A 160 5.72 15.55 -3.30
C ARG A 160 6.82 16.61 -3.45
N GLU A 161 6.83 17.64 -2.59
CA GLU A 161 7.88 18.65 -2.57
C GLU A 161 9.28 18.04 -2.29
N LEU A 162 9.37 17.08 -1.34
CA LEU A 162 10.62 16.36 -1.07
C LEU A 162 11.10 15.57 -2.30
N ILE A 163 10.21 14.85 -2.97
CA ILE A 163 10.51 14.06 -4.17
C ILE A 163 10.99 15.00 -5.29
N ASP A 164 10.26 16.07 -5.56
CA ASP A 164 10.56 17.01 -6.64
C ASP A 164 11.90 17.74 -6.41
N THR A 165 12.15 18.17 -5.18
CA THR A 165 13.40 18.90 -4.83
C THR A 165 14.64 18.01 -4.82
N THR A 166 14.48 16.71 -4.53
CA THR A 166 15.60 15.75 -4.55
C THR A 166 15.80 15.05 -5.90
N GLY A 167 14.83 15.18 -6.81
CA GLY A 167 14.81 14.47 -8.10
C GLY A 167 14.54 12.97 -7.95
N SER A 168 14.00 12.53 -6.80
CA SER A 168 13.59 11.13 -6.56
C SER A 168 12.52 10.71 -7.58
N LYS A 169 12.39 9.39 -7.78
CA LYS A 169 11.35 8.77 -8.61
C LYS A 169 10.35 7.97 -7.80
N ALA A 170 10.41 8.08 -6.46
CA ALA A 170 9.49 7.37 -5.59
C ALA A 170 8.03 7.76 -5.87
N LEU A 171 7.17 6.76 -5.95
CA LEU A 171 5.73 6.96 -6.02
C LEU A 171 5.17 7.28 -4.64
N ILE A 172 4.11 8.08 -4.59
CA ILE A 172 3.34 8.38 -3.37
C ILE A 172 2.07 7.54 -3.38
N GLU A 173 1.98 6.60 -2.47
CA GLU A 173 0.79 5.80 -2.23
C GLU A 173 0.11 6.23 -0.93
N VAL A 174 -1.23 6.16 -0.88
CA VAL A 174 -2.00 6.48 0.32
C VAL A 174 -2.97 5.37 0.66
N ASP A 175 -2.93 4.90 1.92
CA ASP A 175 -3.84 3.88 2.44
C ASP A 175 -4.63 4.37 3.65
N GLY A 176 -5.95 4.14 3.58
CA GLY A 176 -6.90 4.36 4.68
C GLY A 176 -8.02 5.35 4.37
N GLY A 177 -9.27 4.87 4.41
CA GLY A 177 -10.44 5.70 4.22
C GLY A 177 -10.57 6.35 2.83
N VAL A 178 -9.91 5.76 1.82
CA VAL A 178 -9.95 6.23 0.43
C VAL A 178 -11.30 5.91 -0.21
N ASN A 179 -11.88 6.90 -0.85
CA ASN A 179 -13.09 6.87 -1.65
C ASN A 179 -13.03 8.00 -2.70
N ALA A 180 -14.07 8.19 -3.51
CA ALA A 180 -14.06 9.21 -4.56
C ALA A 180 -13.75 10.63 -4.04
N SER A 181 -14.29 11.02 -2.88
CA SER A 181 -14.08 12.37 -2.33
C SER A 181 -12.69 12.56 -1.71
N THR A 182 -12.21 11.60 -0.91
CA THR A 182 -10.88 11.66 -0.30
C THR A 182 -9.79 11.40 -1.33
N GLY A 183 -10.04 10.51 -2.30
CA GLY A 183 -9.14 10.25 -3.43
C GLY A 183 -8.90 11.50 -4.27
N ALA A 184 -9.95 12.30 -4.56
CA ALA A 184 -9.79 13.56 -5.29
C ALA A 184 -8.86 14.55 -4.55
N LEU A 185 -8.97 14.67 -3.23
CA LEU A 185 -8.08 15.53 -2.42
C LEU A 185 -6.63 15.03 -2.44
N LEU A 186 -6.44 13.71 -2.43
CA LEU A 186 -5.12 13.09 -2.47
C LEU A 186 -4.45 13.23 -3.84
N ALA A 187 -5.22 13.02 -4.92
CA ALA A 187 -4.75 13.22 -6.29
C ALA A 187 -4.36 14.69 -6.54
N GLU A 188 -5.18 15.65 -6.10
CA GLU A 188 -4.85 17.08 -6.16
C GLU A 188 -3.59 17.44 -5.35
N ALA A 189 -3.36 16.73 -4.23
CA ALA A 189 -2.16 16.92 -3.41
C ALA A 189 -0.90 16.30 -4.02
N GLY A 190 -1.02 15.44 -5.04
CA GLY A 190 0.08 14.84 -5.77
C GLY A 190 0.35 13.36 -5.44
N SER A 191 -0.65 12.60 -4.96
CA SER A 191 -0.50 11.14 -4.86
C SER A 191 -0.45 10.49 -6.25
N ASP A 192 0.21 9.35 -6.35
CA ASP A 192 0.32 8.53 -7.57
C ASP A 192 -0.55 7.27 -7.48
N ALA A 193 -0.75 6.73 -6.26
CA ALA A 193 -1.47 5.48 -6.02
C ALA A 193 -2.45 5.61 -4.83
N LEU A 194 -3.60 4.96 -4.95
CA LEU A 194 -4.69 4.97 -3.99
C LEU A 194 -5.07 3.55 -3.59
N VAL A 195 -4.92 3.26 -2.28
CA VAL A 195 -5.37 1.98 -1.71
C VAL A 195 -6.82 2.11 -1.27
N ALA A 196 -7.71 1.30 -1.86
CA ALA A 196 -9.14 1.34 -1.60
C ALA A 196 -9.68 -0.03 -1.17
N GLY A 197 -10.08 -0.17 0.08
CA GLY A 197 -10.67 -1.40 0.63
C GLY A 197 -12.20 -1.41 0.52
N ASN A 198 -12.88 -1.02 1.59
CA ASN A 198 -14.33 -1.04 1.68
C ASN A 198 -15.06 -0.31 0.55
N ALA A 199 -14.49 0.77 0.03
CA ALA A 199 -15.07 1.51 -1.08
C ALA A 199 -15.23 0.64 -2.34
N VAL A 200 -14.31 -0.31 -2.55
CA VAL A 200 -14.36 -1.26 -3.68
C VAL A 200 -15.17 -2.50 -3.32
N PHE A 201 -14.76 -3.25 -2.29
CA PHE A 201 -15.30 -4.58 -2.02
C PHE A 201 -16.72 -4.61 -1.44
N LYS A 202 -17.23 -3.48 -0.93
CA LYS A 202 -18.61 -3.37 -0.40
C LYS A 202 -19.56 -2.62 -1.31
N ASP A 203 -19.08 -2.13 -2.45
CA ASP A 203 -19.94 -1.49 -3.45
C ASP A 203 -20.64 -2.54 -4.32
N ALA A 204 -21.85 -2.21 -4.78
CA ALA A 204 -22.61 -3.06 -5.70
C ALA A 204 -21.94 -3.16 -7.09
N ASN A 205 -21.10 -2.18 -7.47
CA ASN A 205 -20.36 -2.14 -8.72
C ASN A 205 -18.89 -1.77 -8.50
N PRO A 206 -18.06 -2.71 -8.00
CA PRO A 206 -16.66 -2.46 -7.71
C PRO A 206 -15.84 -1.97 -8.92
N HIS A 207 -16.18 -2.44 -10.15
CA HIS A 207 -15.51 -1.96 -11.36
C HIS A 207 -15.71 -0.46 -11.58
N ALA A 208 -16.92 0.06 -11.38
CA ALA A 208 -17.20 1.48 -11.54
C ALA A 208 -16.44 2.33 -10.49
N VAL A 209 -16.29 1.82 -9.26
CA VAL A 209 -15.50 2.49 -8.22
C VAL A 209 -14.03 2.55 -8.60
N ILE A 210 -13.45 1.44 -9.05
CA ILE A 210 -12.05 1.38 -9.50
C ILE A 210 -11.83 2.34 -10.67
N SER A 211 -12.68 2.32 -11.71
CA SER A 211 -12.58 3.23 -12.84
C SER A 211 -12.70 4.71 -12.41
N ALA A 212 -13.60 5.03 -11.48
CA ALA A 212 -13.78 6.38 -10.98
C ALA A 212 -12.55 6.88 -10.18
N LEU A 213 -11.93 6.02 -9.35
CA LEU A 213 -10.70 6.36 -8.63
C LEU A 213 -9.52 6.54 -9.58
N ARG A 214 -9.43 5.70 -10.60
CA ARG A 214 -8.38 5.76 -11.62
C ARG A 214 -8.44 7.04 -12.46
N ALA A 215 -9.63 7.57 -12.68
CA ALA A 215 -9.88 8.78 -13.46
C ALA A 215 -9.56 10.10 -12.72
N LEU A 216 -9.22 10.05 -11.42
CA LEU A 216 -8.80 11.22 -10.65
C LEU A 216 -7.40 11.65 -11.06
#